data_cf6093fd6d744fc3c6cf3af4adafd554
#
_entry.id   cf6093fd6d744fc3c6cf3af4adafd554
#
_cell.length_a   1.000
_cell.length_b   1.000
_cell.length_c   1.000
_cell.angle_alpha   90.00
_cell.angle_beta   90.00
_cell.angle_gamma   90.00
#
_symmetry.space_group_name_H-M   'P 1'
#
loop_
_entity.id
_entity.type
_entity.pdbx_description
1 polymer ?
#
loop_
_entity_poly.entity_id
_entity_poly.type
_entity_poly.pdbx_seq_one_letter_code
_entity_poly.pdbx_strand_id
1 'polypeptide(L)'
;LVRATEERLAFWKQLKGIAGLDRIPSTPMERTTGIAKPVMTERQKRARRTRRTLAARGLVEAVTWSFLPRSIATHFGGGSDALELANPISADLSSMRPSLLPGLLMGAARNANRGFAAVALFELGQAYKGDQPADQLLNAAGVRAGTAKATGAGRHWDGATQPVTVFDAKADAVA
;
A
#
# COMPACT_ATOMS: atom_id res chain seq x y z
N LEU A 1 32.50 15.84 -3.11
CA LEU A 1 31.53 15.02 -3.87
C LEU A 1 30.16 15.69 -3.96
N VAL A 2 29.57 16.16 -2.85
CA VAL A 2 28.24 16.82 -2.82
C VAL A 2 28.20 18.08 -3.69
N ARG A 3 29.19 18.95 -3.58
CA ARG A 3 29.27 20.22 -4.35
C ARG A 3 29.32 19.99 -5.87
N ALA A 4 30.08 18.98 -6.31
CA ALA A 4 30.15 18.62 -7.73
C ALA A 4 28.81 18.05 -8.28
N THR A 5 28.00 17.44 -7.44
CA THR A 5 26.65 16.97 -7.81
C THR A 5 25.65 18.12 -7.92
N GLU A 6 25.71 19.11 -7.04
CA GLU A 6 24.85 20.28 -7.10
C GLU A 6 25.13 21.18 -8.33
N GLU A 7 26.39 21.40 -8.65
CA GLU A 7 26.80 22.13 -9.87
C GLU A 7 26.35 21.40 -11.14
N ARG A 8 26.50 20.08 -11.19
CA ARG A 8 25.97 19.28 -12.31
C ARG A 8 24.47 19.35 -12.43
N LEU A 9 23.75 19.31 -11.29
CA LEU A 9 22.29 19.41 -11.29
C LEU A 9 21.81 20.79 -11.77
N ALA A 10 22.48 21.86 -11.37
CA ALA A 10 22.19 23.22 -11.83
C ALA A 10 22.44 23.37 -13.33
N PHE A 11 23.54 22.84 -13.84
CA PHE A 11 23.85 22.80 -15.27
C PHE A 11 22.78 22.05 -16.08
N TRP A 12 22.33 20.88 -15.60
CA TRP A 12 21.27 20.11 -16.28
C TRP A 12 19.91 20.82 -16.25
N LYS A 13 19.57 21.51 -15.14
CA LYS A 13 18.36 22.33 -15.06
C LYS A 13 18.37 23.47 -16.05
N GLN A 14 19.51 24.11 -16.24
CA GLN A 14 19.69 25.18 -17.19
C GLN A 14 19.61 24.69 -18.65
N LEU A 15 20.25 23.56 -18.97
CA LEU A 15 20.15 22.93 -20.29
C LEU A 15 18.72 22.52 -20.64
N LYS A 16 17.98 22.00 -19.68
CA LYS A 16 16.56 21.63 -19.86
C LYS A 16 15.70 22.82 -20.27
N GLY A 17 15.94 24.00 -19.69
CA GLY A 17 15.22 25.23 -20.03
C GLY A 17 15.54 25.78 -21.41
N ILE A 18 16.79 25.63 -21.90
CA ILE A 18 17.28 26.24 -23.14
C ILE A 18 17.19 25.30 -24.35
N ALA A 19 17.52 24.01 -24.15
CA ALA A 19 17.71 23.07 -25.27
C ALA A 19 16.56 22.08 -25.48
N GLY A 20 15.66 21.93 -24.50
CA GLY A 20 14.64 20.86 -24.47
C GLY A 20 15.21 19.53 -24.01
N LEU A 21 14.32 18.63 -23.57
CA LEU A 21 14.68 17.29 -23.02
C LEU A 21 15.19 16.34 -24.11
N ASP A 22 14.68 16.45 -25.31
CA ASP A 22 14.97 15.61 -26.49
C ASP A 22 16.40 15.79 -27.01
N ARG A 23 17.07 16.88 -26.64
CA ARG A 23 18.48 17.15 -27.01
C ARG A 23 19.49 16.71 -25.94
N ILE A 24 19.02 16.25 -24.80
CA ILE A 24 19.89 15.74 -23.74
C ILE A 24 20.34 14.33 -24.11
N PRO A 25 21.63 14.08 -24.31
CA PRO A 25 22.10 12.74 -24.62
C PRO A 25 21.83 11.80 -23.43
N SER A 26 21.31 10.62 -23.71
CA SER A 26 21.18 9.58 -22.69
C SER A 26 22.56 9.07 -22.29
N THR A 27 22.81 8.98 -20.99
CA THR A 27 24.02 8.34 -20.46
C THR A 27 23.71 6.84 -20.31
N PRO A 28 24.40 5.97 -21.08
CA PRO A 28 24.20 4.53 -20.90
C PRO A 28 24.64 4.11 -19.51
N MET A 29 23.90 3.16 -18.91
CA MET A 29 24.31 2.56 -17.63
C MET A 29 25.55 1.71 -17.86
N GLU A 30 26.61 1.99 -17.12
CA GLU A 30 27.82 1.18 -17.14
C GLU A 30 27.50 -0.24 -16.66
N ARG A 31 27.83 -1.23 -17.47
CA ARG A 31 27.78 -2.64 -17.06
C ARG A 31 29.07 -2.95 -16.31
N THR A 32 28.99 -3.00 -14.99
CA THR A 32 30.10 -3.50 -14.18
C THR A 32 30.26 -5.02 -14.42
N THR A 33 31.48 -5.43 -14.75
CA THR A 33 31.84 -6.85 -14.78
C THR A 33 31.84 -7.39 -13.34
N GLY A 34 30.94 -8.30 -13.02
CA GLY A 34 30.84 -8.88 -11.69
C GLY A 34 29.76 -9.97 -11.62
N ILE A 35 29.79 -10.73 -10.53
CA ILE A 35 28.77 -11.74 -10.23
C ILE A 35 27.45 -11.02 -9.98
N ALA A 36 26.39 -11.45 -10.67
CA ALA A 36 25.06 -10.92 -10.49
C ALA A 36 24.63 -11.06 -9.02
N LYS A 37 24.47 -9.93 -8.33
CA LYS A 37 23.93 -9.91 -6.97
C LYS A 37 22.41 -10.02 -7.01
N PRO A 38 21.78 -10.61 -5.98
CA PRO A 38 20.32 -10.61 -5.88
C PRO A 38 19.76 -9.19 -5.98
N VAL A 39 18.88 -8.95 -6.94
CA VAL A 39 18.26 -7.63 -7.17
C VAL A 39 17.24 -7.27 -6.11
N MET A 40 16.66 -8.29 -5.45
CA MET A 40 15.61 -8.11 -4.44
C MET A 40 16.13 -8.36 -3.03
N THR A 41 15.83 -7.42 -2.14
CA THR A 41 16.05 -7.59 -0.70
C THR A 41 15.08 -8.63 -0.11
N GLU A 42 15.39 -9.19 1.06
CA GLU A 42 14.51 -10.12 1.76
C GLU A 42 13.14 -9.50 2.10
N ARG A 43 13.13 -8.21 2.42
CA ARG A 43 11.88 -7.45 2.64
C ARG A 43 11.01 -7.43 1.38
N GLN A 44 11.60 -7.18 0.22
CA GLN A 44 10.89 -7.18 -1.07
C GLN A 44 10.40 -8.60 -1.44
N LYS A 45 11.20 -9.63 -1.18
CA LYS A 45 10.79 -11.02 -1.42
C LYS A 45 9.59 -11.41 -0.53
N ARG A 46 9.62 -11.05 0.76
CA ARG A 46 8.49 -11.27 1.68
C ARG A 46 7.24 -10.53 1.21
N ALA A 47 7.36 -9.25 0.89
CA ALA A 47 6.25 -8.46 0.37
C ALA A 47 5.62 -9.09 -0.88
N ARG A 48 6.45 -9.55 -1.82
CA ARG A 48 5.98 -10.23 -3.04
C ARG A 48 5.29 -11.57 -2.72
N ARG A 49 5.84 -12.35 -1.78
CA ARG A 49 5.22 -13.61 -1.34
C ARG A 49 3.85 -13.35 -0.74
N THR A 50 3.73 -12.41 0.21
CA THR A 50 2.47 -12.06 0.87
C THR A 50 1.41 -11.65 -0.15
N ARG A 51 1.73 -10.76 -1.12
CA ARG A 51 0.79 -10.39 -2.19
C ARG A 51 0.29 -11.60 -2.97
N ARG A 52 1.20 -12.48 -3.37
CA ARG A 52 0.83 -13.67 -4.14
C ARG A 52 -0.02 -14.64 -3.34
N THR A 53 0.30 -14.84 -2.07
CA THR A 53 -0.47 -15.72 -1.18
C THR A 53 -1.89 -15.19 -0.99
N LEU A 54 -2.05 -13.91 -0.66
CA LEU A 54 -3.37 -13.32 -0.44
C LEU A 54 -4.20 -13.26 -1.74
N ALA A 55 -3.57 -12.95 -2.86
CA ALA A 55 -4.24 -12.99 -4.17
C ALA A 55 -4.69 -14.42 -4.53
N ALA A 56 -3.85 -15.44 -4.30
CA ALA A 56 -4.20 -16.85 -4.54
C ALA A 56 -5.35 -17.33 -3.65
N ARG A 57 -5.57 -16.67 -2.51
CA ARG A 57 -6.71 -16.91 -1.62
C ARG A 57 -7.97 -16.11 -2.00
N GLY A 58 -7.97 -15.49 -3.17
CA GLY A 58 -9.11 -14.77 -3.72
C GLY A 58 -9.34 -13.36 -3.16
N LEU A 59 -8.33 -12.76 -2.49
CA LEU A 59 -8.43 -11.36 -2.12
C LEU A 59 -7.90 -10.46 -3.26
N VAL A 60 -8.49 -9.30 -3.42
CA VAL A 60 -8.09 -8.28 -4.38
C VAL A 60 -7.22 -7.23 -3.66
N GLU A 61 -6.07 -6.90 -4.23
CA GLU A 61 -5.21 -5.87 -3.65
C GLU A 61 -5.85 -4.50 -3.82
N ALA A 62 -5.99 -3.78 -2.71
CA ALA A 62 -6.40 -2.39 -2.68
C ALA A 62 -5.20 -1.53 -2.31
N VAL A 63 -5.14 -0.33 -2.86
CA VAL A 63 -4.18 0.71 -2.46
C VAL A 63 -4.97 1.88 -1.95
N THR A 64 -4.89 2.12 -0.64
CA THR A 64 -5.61 3.20 0.02
C THR A 64 -4.67 4.34 0.39
N TRP A 65 -5.25 5.52 0.66
CA TRP A 65 -4.46 6.67 1.08
C TRP A 65 -3.75 6.42 2.41
N SER A 66 -2.52 6.93 2.53
CA SER A 66 -1.78 6.92 3.80
C SER A 66 -2.33 7.93 4.81
N PHE A 67 -3.30 8.71 4.43
CA PHE A 67 -3.94 9.77 5.20
C PHE A 67 -5.41 9.44 5.44
N LEU A 68 -5.92 9.82 6.60
CA LEU A 68 -7.32 9.63 6.98
C LEU A 68 -7.75 10.68 8.02
N PRO A 69 -9.06 10.81 8.29
CA PRO A 69 -9.53 11.72 9.34
C PRO A 69 -8.98 11.32 10.71
N ARG A 70 -8.54 12.29 11.51
CA ARG A 70 -8.05 12.05 12.87
C ARG A 70 -9.06 11.28 13.72
N SER A 71 -10.36 11.58 13.59
CA SER A 71 -11.43 10.88 14.29
C SER A 71 -11.46 9.38 14.00
N ILE A 72 -11.13 8.97 12.77
CA ILE A 72 -11.02 7.56 12.42
C ILE A 72 -9.69 6.98 12.92
N ALA A 73 -8.58 7.74 12.82
CA ALA A 73 -7.27 7.29 13.28
C ALA A 73 -7.28 6.86 14.75
N THR A 74 -7.97 7.61 15.61
CA THR A 74 -8.09 7.34 17.06
C THR A 74 -8.66 5.97 17.37
N HIS A 75 -9.60 5.48 16.59
CA HIS A 75 -10.18 4.13 16.80
C HIS A 75 -9.20 2.98 16.49
N PHE A 76 -8.09 3.26 15.79
CA PHE A 76 -7.12 2.26 15.35
C PHE A 76 -5.71 2.49 15.93
N GLY A 77 -5.64 3.19 17.07
CA GLY A 77 -4.38 3.42 17.78
C GLY A 77 -3.57 4.61 17.29
N GLY A 78 -4.19 5.51 16.52
CA GLY A 78 -3.62 6.81 16.12
C GLY A 78 -4.19 7.97 16.92
N GLY A 79 -4.12 9.17 16.35
CA GLY A 79 -4.65 10.39 16.95
C GLY A 79 -3.64 11.17 17.79
N SER A 80 -2.37 10.74 17.85
CA SER A 80 -1.29 11.54 18.43
C SER A 80 -0.93 12.70 17.51
N ASP A 81 -0.49 13.81 18.10
CA ASP A 81 -0.08 15.01 17.36
C ASP A 81 1.13 14.74 16.43
N ALA A 82 1.98 13.75 16.77
CA ALA A 82 3.10 13.33 15.95
C ALA A 82 2.68 12.73 14.59
N LEU A 83 1.43 12.27 14.46
CA LEU A 83 0.87 11.73 13.23
C LEU A 83 -0.05 12.72 12.50
N GLU A 84 -0.17 13.94 12.99
CA GLU A 84 -0.99 14.97 12.37
C GLU A 84 -0.19 15.76 11.33
N LEU A 85 -0.79 15.96 10.17
CA LEU A 85 -0.15 16.69 9.08
C LEU A 85 -0.25 18.19 9.31
N ALA A 86 0.85 18.91 9.19
CA ALA A 86 0.90 20.36 9.35
C ALA A 86 0.10 21.11 8.26
N ASN A 87 0.03 20.54 7.04
CA ASN A 87 -0.68 21.09 5.89
C ASN A 87 -1.42 20.00 5.12
N PRO A 88 -2.51 19.45 5.66
CA PRO A 88 -3.27 18.39 4.99
C PRO A 88 -3.90 18.89 3.68
N ILE A 89 -4.02 18.00 2.71
CA ILE A 89 -4.69 18.28 1.41
C ILE A 89 -6.18 18.64 1.63
N SER A 90 -6.80 18.02 2.64
CA SER A 90 -8.15 18.34 3.11
C SER A 90 -8.27 18.02 4.60
N ALA A 91 -9.26 18.60 5.27
CA ALA A 91 -9.55 18.31 6.69
C ALA A 91 -9.81 16.81 6.94
N ASP A 92 -10.35 16.10 5.96
CA ASP A 92 -10.64 14.66 6.02
C ASP A 92 -9.38 13.78 5.82
N LEU A 93 -8.22 14.38 5.55
CA LEU A 93 -6.95 13.68 5.32
C LEU A 93 -5.86 14.28 6.20
N SER A 94 -6.19 14.52 7.47
CA SER A 94 -5.36 15.28 8.42
C SER A 94 -4.36 14.44 9.20
N SER A 95 -4.50 13.11 9.25
CA SER A 95 -3.65 12.26 10.07
C SER A 95 -3.06 11.10 9.29
N MET A 96 -1.82 10.74 9.60
CA MET A 96 -1.20 9.52 9.08
C MET A 96 -1.91 8.29 9.63
N ARG A 97 -2.11 7.26 8.77
CA ARG A 97 -2.80 6.03 9.17
C ARG A 97 -1.98 5.19 10.13
N PRO A 98 -2.51 4.85 11.31
CA PRO A 98 -1.85 3.96 12.27
C PRO A 98 -1.96 2.49 11.87
N SER A 99 -2.92 2.17 10.99
CA SER A 99 -3.26 0.84 10.50
C SER A 99 -3.77 0.90 9.05
N LEU A 100 -3.72 -0.22 8.33
CA LEU A 100 -4.32 -0.37 7.00
C LEU A 100 -5.83 -0.64 7.07
N LEU A 101 -6.33 -1.10 8.21
CA LEU A 101 -7.74 -1.51 8.37
C LEU A 101 -8.75 -0.39 8.08
N PRO A 102 -8.57 0.87 8.52
CA PRO A 102 -9.52 1.93 8.21
C PRO A 102 -9.76 2.10 6.72
N GLY A 103 -8.68 2.15 5.93
CA GLY A 103 -8.77 2.28 4.47
C GLY A 103 -9.52 1.12 3.81
N LEU A 104 -9.22 -0.11 4.23
CA LEU A 104 -9.89 -1.32 3.76
C LEU A 104 -11.37 -1.36 4.14
N LEU A 105 -11.71 -0.99 5.38
CA LEU A 105 -13.10 -0.95 5.85
C LEU A 105 -13.92 0.11 5.11
N MET A 106 -13.35 1.30 4.90
CA MET A 106 -13.97 2.34 4.06
C MET A 106 -14.15 1.87 2.62
N GLY A 107 -13.19 1.13 2.08
CA GLY A 107 -13.27 0.48 0.77
C GLY A 107 -14.41 -0.53 0.70
N ALA A 108 -14.51 -1.41 1.69
CA ALA A 108 -15.58 -2.40 1.80
C ALA A 108 -16.96 -1.74 1.92
N ALA A 109 -17.09 -0.71 2.76
CA ALA A 109 -18.35 0.04 2.92
C ALA A 109 -18.77 0.72 1.60
N ARG A 110 -17.84 1.34 0.87
CA ARG A 110 -18.14 1.94 -0.45
C ARG A 110 -18.62 0.90 -1.47
N ASN A 111 -18.06 -0.31 -1.45
CA ASN A 111 -18.51 -1.40 -2.30
C ASN A 111 -19.91 -1.87 -1.91
N ALA A 112 -20.17 -2.06 -0.61
CA ALA A 112 -21.49 -2.45 -0.10
C ALA A 112 -22.57 -1.42 -0.49
N ASN A 113 -22.29 -0.11 -0.36
CA ASN A 113 -23.20 0.97 -0.77
C ASN A 113 -23.46 1.01 -2.29
N ARG A 114 -22.62 0.36 -3.09
CA ARG A 114 -22.81 0.19 -4.54
C ARG A 114 -23.45 -1.14 -4.92
N GLY A 115 -23.91 -1.91 -3.93
CA GLY A 115 -24.55 -3.21 -4.13
C GLY A 115 -23.57 -4.42 -4.14
N PHE A 116 -22.27 -4.21 -3.94
CA PHE A 116 -21.28 -5.28 -3.84
C PHE A 116 -21.05 -5.69 -2.38
N ALA A 117 -21.98 -6.46 -1.83
CA ALA A 117 -21.92 -6.88 -0.43
C ALA A 117 -20.85 -7.95 -0.14
N ALA A 118 -20.45 -8.73 -1.15
CA ALA A 118 -19.39 -9.73 -1.03
C ALA A 118 -18.04 -9.11 -1.41
N VAL A 119 -17.20 -8.84 -0.41
CA VAL A 119 -15.92 -8.13 -0.56
C VAL A 119 -14.80 -8.94 0.06
N ALA A 120 -13.70 -9.11 -0.67
CA ALA A 120 -12.45 -9.66 -0.19
C ALA A 120 -11.30 -8.75 -0.67
N LEU A 121 -10.80 -7.90 0.21
CA LEU A 121 -9.75 -6.94 -0.07
C LEU A 121 -8.55 -7.17 0.82
N PHE A 122 -7.36 -6.89 0.32
CA PHE A 122 -6.16 -6.79 1.13
C PHE A 122 -5.32 -5.59 0.70
N GLU A 123 -4.44 -5.15 1.57
CA GLU A 123 -3.43 -4.15 1.28
C GLU A 123 -2.12 -4.55 1.95
N LEU A 124 -1.03 -4.36 1.22
CA LEU A 124 0.33 -4.40 1.76
C LEU A 124 0.92 -3.01 1.64
N GLY A 125 1.00 -2.31 2.75
CA GLY A 125 1.40 -0.91 2.80
C GLY A 125 2.03 -0.51 4.12
N GLN A 126 2.42 0.74 4.22
CA GLN A 126 2.99 1.29 5.44
C GLN A 126 1.89 1.76 6.39
N ALA A 127 2.08 1.47 7.67
CA ALA A 127 1.37 2.06 8.80
C ALA A 127 2.37 2.84 9.64
N TYR A 128 1.92 3.88 10.32
CA TYR A 128 2.77 4.86 10.98
C TYR A 128 2.50 4.86 12.49
N LYS A 129 3.56 4.77 13.28
CA LYS A 129 3.49 4.85 14.75
C LYS A 129 4.00 6.17 15.30
N GLY A 130 4.76 6.92 14.49
CA GLY A 130 5.36 8.18 14.83
C GLY A 130 5.86 8.90 13.57
N ASP A 131 6.59 9.98 13.77
CA ASP A 131 7.11 10.88 12.73
C ASP A 131 8.49 10.47 12.19
N GLN A 132 9.15 9.48 12.83
CA GLN A 132 10.47 9.04 12.42
C GLN A 132 10.41 7.96 11.32
N PRO A 133 11.43 7.87 10.45
CA PRO A 133 11.50 6.81 9.43
C PRO A 133 11.44 5.38 10.01
N ALA A 134 11.93 5.18 11.24
CA ALA A 134 11.88 3.90 11.93
C ALA A 134 10.47 3.49 12.36
N ASP A 135 9.55 4.46 12.50
CA ASP A 135 8.16 4.24 12.90
C ASP A 135 7.24 3.85 11.72
N GLN A 136 7.81 3.74 10.52
CA GLN A 136 7.12 3.31 9.32
C GLN A 136 7.20 1.79 9.17
N LEU A 137 6.12 1.12 9.50
CA LEU A 137 6.05 -0.34 9.47
C LEU A 137 5.34 -0.85 8.23
N LEU A 138 5.99 -1.74 7.47
CA LEU A 138 5.33 -2.44 6.37
C LEU A 138 4.44 -3.54 6.94
N ASN A 139 3.14 -3.36 6.79
CA ASN A 139 2.11 -4.27 7.27
C ASN A 139 1.31 -4.88 6.13
N ALA A 140 0.68 -6.02 6.39
CA ALA A 140 -0.38 -6.58 5.56
C ALA A 140 -1.67 -6.61 6.37
N ALA A 141 -2.78 -6.26 5.76
CA ALA A 141 -4.10 -6.42 6.33
C ALA A 141 -5.09 -6.85 5.26
N GLY A 142 -6.15 -7.52 5.69
CA GLY A 142 -7.22 -7.96 4.80
C GLY A 142 -8.58 -7.83 5.45
N VAL A 143 -9.63 -7.74 4.63
CA VAL A 143 -11.02 -7.74 5.05
C VAL A 143 -11.82 -8.66 4.12
N ARG A 144 -12.68 -9.47 4.71
CA ARG A 144 -13.72 -10.22 4.01
C ARG A 144 -15.09 -9.83 4.56
N ALA A 145 -16.05 -9.73 3.66
CA ALA A 145 -17.45 -9.43 4.02
C ALA A 145 -18.41 -10.25 3.16
N GLY A 146 -19.62 -10.43 3.65
CA GLY A 146 -20.69 -11.13 2.95
C GLY A 146 -20.35 -12.60 2.72
N THR A 147 -20.34 -13.04 1.47
CA THR A 147 -20.07 -14.43 1.05
C THR A 147 -18.70 -14.59 0.36
N ALA A 148 -17.77 -13.66 0.57
CA ALA A 148 -16.45 -13.66 -0.06
C ALA A 148 -15.46 -14.63 0.60
N LYS A 149 -15.78 -15.92 0.64
CA LYS A 149 -14.89 -16.97 1.14
C LYS A 149 -13.69 -17.22 0.22
N ALA A 150 -12.64 -17.83 0.76
CA ALA A 150 -11.44 -18.20 -0.01
C ALA A 150 -11.72 -19.28 -1.07
N THR A 151 -12.72 -20.12 -0.86
CA THR A 151 -13.11 -21.24 -1.74
C THR A 151 -14.16 -20.89 -2.78
N GLY A 152 -14.50 -19.63 -2.92
CA GLY A 152 -15.46 -19.17 -3.91
C GLY A 152 -16.23 -17.95 -3.42
N ALA A 153 -15.93 -16.81 -4.02
CA ALA A 153 -16.70 -15.59 -3.84
C ALA A 153 -17.86 -15.59 -4.83
N GLY A 154 -19.09 -15.55 -4.34
CA GLY A 154 -20.27 -15.36 -5.18
C GLY A 154 -20.97 -16.64 -5.60
N ARG A 155 -21.68 -16.58 -6.74
CA ARG A 155 -22.43 -17.70 -7.30
C ARG A 155 -21.50 -18.85 -7.70
N HIS A 156 -21.68 -19.98 -7.02
CA HIS A 156 -21.01 -21.23 -7.38
C HIS A 156 -22.06 -22.22 -7.87
N TRP A 157 -21.75 -22.95 -8.92
CA TRP A 157 -22.66 -23.96 -9.49
C TRP A 157 -22.96 -25.11 -8.51
N ASP A 158 -22.09 -25.32 -7.52
CA ASP A 158 -22.12 -26.44 -6.58
C ASP A 158 -22.81 -26.11 -5.24
N GLY A 159 -23.66 -25.08 -5.17
CA GLY A 159 -24.49 -24.86 -4.00
C GLY A 159 -24.66 -23.42 -3.56
N ALA A 160 -25.32 -23.23 -2.43
CA ALA A 160 -25.60 -21.93 -1.83
C ALA A 160 -24.32 -21.28 -1.27
N THR A 161 -24.11 -20.02 -1.57
CA THR A 161 -23.03 -19.22 -0.99
C THR A 161 -23.16 -19.16 0.54
N GLN A 162 -22.09 -19.42 1.26
CA GLN A 162 -22.07 -19.32 2.71
C GLN A 162 -21.39 -18.02 3.16
N PRO A 163 -21.84 -17.41 4.26
CA PRO A 163 -21.22 -16.21 4.80
C PRO A 163 -19.79 -16.49 5.27
N VAL A 164 -18.95 -15.45 5.22
CA VAL A 164 -17.60 -15.51 5.80
C VAL A 164 -17.67 -15.58 7.31
N THR A 165 -16.69 -16.22 7.89
CA THR A 165 -16.58 -16.45 9.33
C THR A 165 -15.22 -15.96 9.83
N VAL A 166 -15.04 -15.91 11.14
CA VAL A 166 -13.74 -15.61 11.78
C VAL A 166 -12.65 -16.62 11.40
N PHE A 167 -13.04 -17.84 11.04
CA PHE A 167 -12.11 -18.87 10.60
C PHE A 167 -11.53 -18.56 9.21
N ASP A 168 -12.28 -17.91 8.34
CA ASP A 168 -11.77 -17.45 7.03
C ASP A 168 -10.68 -16.40 7.24
N ALA A 169 -10.91 -15.43 8.14
CA ALA A 169 -9.90 -14.42 8.48
C ALA A 169 -8.66 -15.04 9.13
N LYS A 170 -8.83 -15.99 10.05
CA LYS A 170 -7.71 -16.74 10.64
C LYS A 170 -6.92 -17.49 9.58
N ALA A 171 -7.60 -18.16 8.67
CA ALA A 171 -6.96 -18.91 7.59
C ALA A 171 -6.15 -18.01 6.64
N ASP A 172 -6.59 -16.76 6.40
CA ASP A 172 -5.83 -15.77 5.63
C ASP A 172 -4.59 -15.28 6.40
N ALA A 173 -4.69 -15.11 7.70
CA ALA A 173 -3.61 -14.61 8.55
C ALA A 173 -2.48 -15.63 8.77
N VAL A 174 -2.75 -16.92 8.67
CA VAL A 174 -1.75 -18.00 8.89
C VAL A 174 -1.19 -18.59 7.59
N ALA A 175 -1.67 -18.13 6.45
CA ALA A 175 -1.22 -18.57 5.13
C ALA A 175 0.10 -17.87 4.73
#